data_c56d71d692d4ee20525f06d8eedcc370
#
_entry.id   c56d71d692d4ee20525f06d8eedcc370
#
_cell.length_a   1.000
_cell.length_b   1.000
_cell.length_c   1.000
_cell.angle_alpha   90.00
_cell.angle_beta   90.00
_cell.angle_gamma   90.00
#
_symmetry.space_group_name_H-M   'P 1'
#
loop_
_entity.id
_entity.type
_entity.pdbx_description
1 polymer ?
#
loop_
_entity_poly.entity_id
_entity_poly.type
_entity_poly.pdbx_seq_one_letter_code
_entity_poly.pdbx_strand_id
1 'polypeptide(L)'
;MNNHTHHHNGSIVLKVTATITVIFLVAITLNQIILNRHINDTIEENMEETVLRTAEQTENYLSTRVSGSIERLLYFKAESGLDSILANYFANPNAAAYSVAMSNLAAPLSTKKVSDSLISDLYLYTDYGAFTDGSTLLTPGFSLEKVALWSEIREGNSFLEFCTVRNDEIFRSRKWVVPVLYRFSVSSAQVYSATRKCILVVNLDCKEIQALIRKIVPEAESAILVLDQEGNPVTCVNAAAEELMREPELLSRLTAAKNTVLDVRLDGKRYYGVARKVSVTPWTIVCLQASTTARKESRSYLQLLLVEGGTLIMVTGMVCLLMLYWFTAPLRELINCQNVRQEFCYEGNDEIALLTKSYNQMLRSSNEMLDREKQYSHQLEEKNDAIELKQRLKRRAELQALQAQINPHFLYNTLDSIRWKAEAAGAEDISQMVRDLANFFRIGLSRGREIIPLEQEICHVRSYLDIQKMRYGDRLDYQIRIPEELKKLYTVKLLIQPLAENSIYHGIKESDRKGTILITAGEEPGGFYLCVRDDGLGISQETLTILNADLKRGV
;
A
#
# COMPACT_ATOMS: atom_id res chain seq x y z
N MET A 1 -75.57 -1.06 -41.68
CA MET A 1 -74.31 -1.15 -42.45
C MET A 1 -73.49 -0.01 -42.04
N ASN A 2 -72.40 -0.29 -41.32
CA ASN A 2 -71.10 0.32 -41.34
C ASN A 2 -70.41 0.11 -39.98
N ASN A 3 -69.79 -1.06 -39.85
CA ASN A 3 -69.00 -1.48 -38.73
C ASN A 3 -67.50 -1.56 -39.15
N HIS A 4 -66.92 -0.50 -39.73
CA HIS A 4 -65.53 -0.63 -40.20
C HIS A 4 -64.56 0.52 -39.89
N THR A 5 -64.89 1.46 -39.01
CA THR A 5 -63.96 2.59 -38.77
C THR A 5 -63.36 2.68 -37.35
N HIS A 6 -63.64 1.72 -36.46
CA HIS A 6 -63.13 1.82 -35.06
C HIS A 6 -61.79 1.10 -34.73
N HIS A 7 -61.23 0.37 -35.72
CA HIS A 7 -60.00 -0.44 -35.39
C HIS A 7 -58.68 0.20 -35.76
N HIS A 8 -58.62 1.41 -36.35
CA HIS A 8 -57.33 1.95 -36.82
C HIS A 8 -56.67 2.96 -35.89
N ASN A 9 -57.38 3.66 -35.02
CA ASN A 9 -56.77 4.72 -34.17
C ASN A 9 -56.04 4.17 -32.93
N GLY A 10 -56.50 3.05 -32.35
CA GLY A 10 -55.77 2.37 -31.27
C GLY A 10 -54.41 1.76 -31.71
N SER A 11 -54.34 1.39 -33.00
CA SER A 11 -53.14 0.79 -33.59
C SER A 11 -51.96 1.77 -33.74
N ILE A 12 -52.21 3.05 -34.00
CA ILE A 12 -51.13 4.05 -34.21
C ILE A 12 -50.48 4.45 -32.90
N VAL A 13 -51.29 4.73 -31.87
CA VAL A 13 -50.76 5.05 -30.52
C VAL A 13 -49.99 3.86 -29.95
N LEU A 14 -50.51 2.64 -30.10
CA LEU A 14 -49.83 1.43 -29.66
C LEU A 14 -48.53 1.17 -30.45
N LYS A 15 -48.52 1.43 -31.76
CA LYS A 15 -47.32 1.29 -32.60
C LYS A 15 -46.27 2.33 -32.26
N VAL A 16 -46.64 3.59 -32.01
CA VAL A 16 -45.70 4.65 -31.65
C VAL A 16 -45.12 4.42 -30.25
N THR A 17 -45.94 4.04 -29.26
CA THR A 17 -45.47 3.69 -27.92
C THR A 17 -44.58 2.44 -27.93
N ALA A 18 -44.95 1.40 -28.69
CA ALA A 18 -44.10 0.22 -28.86
C ALA A 18 -42.76 0.58 -29.52
N THR A 19 -42.77 1.42 -30.57
CA THR A 19 -41.53 1.84 -31.24
C THR A 19 -40.64 2.66 -30.32
N ILE A 20 -41.19 3.61 -29.56
CA ILE A 20 -40.42 4.41 -28.56
C ILE A 20 -39.88 3.50 -27.48
N THR A 21 -40.67 2.56 -26.96
CA THR A 21 -40.22 1.60 -25.93
C THR A 21 -39.08 0.72 -26.47
N VAL A 22 -39.16 0.25 -27.71
CA VAL A 22 -38.08 -0.54 -28.35
C VAL A 22 -36.81 0.30 -28.53
N ILE A 23 -36.94 1.54 -29.00
CA ILE A 23 -35.77 2.44 -29.14
C ILE A 23 -35.10 2.69 -27.78
N PHE A 24 -35.89 2.93 -26.73
CA PHE A 24 -35.38 3.09 -25.38
C PHE A 24 -34.68 1.83 -24.83
N LEU A 25 -35.29 0.65 -25.05
CA LEU A 25 -34.71 -0.64 -24.67
C LEU A 25 -33.39 -0.90 -25.41
N VAL A 26 -33.34 -0.59 -26.69
CA VAL A 26 -32.10 -0.70 -27.49
C VAL A 26 -31.05 0.28 -27.00
N ALA A 27 -31.41 1.52 -26.69
CA ALA A 27 -30.48 2.52 -26.18
C ALA A 27 -29.90 2.14 -24.78
N ILE A 28 -30.76 1.62 -23.89
CA ILE A 28 -30.32 1.17 -22.54
C ILE A 28 -29.41 -0.05 -22.67
N THR A 29 -29.77 -1.03 -23.52
CA THR A 29 -28.90 -2.21 -23.71
C THR A 29 -27.58 -1.85 -24.36
N LEU A 30 -27.57 -0.92 -25.31
CA LEU A 30 -26.33 -0.42 -25.93
C LEU A 30 -25.44 0.30 -24.91
N ASN A 31 -26.03 1.15 -24.08
CA ASN A 31 -25.32 1.84 -23.02
C ASN A 31 -24.74 0.86 -21.98
N GLN A 32 -25.50 -0.17 -21.60
CA GLN A 32 -25.00 -1.22 -20.71
C GLN A 32 -23.85 -2.01 -21.33
N ILE A 33 -23.88 -2.30 -22.63
CA ILE A 33 -22.79 -2.98 -23.33
C ILE A 33 -21.54 -2.10 -23.34
N ILE A 34 -21.68 -0.80 -23.65
CA ILE A 34 -20.57 0.17 -23.66
C ILE A 34 -19.97 0.29 -22.25
N LEU A 35 -20.82 0.44 -21.24
CA LEU A 35 -20.38 0.59 -19.85
C LEU A 35 -19.69 -0.69 -19.35
N ASN A 36 -20.22 -1.85 -19.69
CA ASN A 36 -19.59 -3.12 -19.34
C ASN A 36 -18.21 -3.31 -19.99
N ARG A 37 -18.05 -2.88 -21.26
CA ARG A 37 -16.74 -2.85 -21.90
C ARG A 37 -15.80 -1.90 -21.16
N HIS A 38 -16.22 -0.67 -20.92
CA HIS A 38 -15.42 0.33 -20.24
C HIS A 38 -14.99 -0.11 -18.82
N ILE A 39 -15.89 -0.75 -18.07
CA ILE A 39 -15.57 -1.33 -16.76
C ILE A 39 -14.52 -2.44 -16.89
N ASN A 40 -14.68 -3.34 -17.86
CA ASN A 40 -13.71 -4.43 -18.06
C ASN A 40 -12.32 -3.89 -18.45
N ASP A 41 -12.26 -2.91 -19.34
CA ASP A 41 -11.01 -2.27 -19.77
C ASP A 41 -10.33 -1.55 -18.58
N THR A 42 -11.10 -0.79 -17.79
CA THR A 42 -10.60 -0.12 -16.57
C THR A 42 -10.13 -1.13 -15.52
N ILE A 43 -10.79 -2.28 -15.40
CA ILE A 43 -10.37 -3.34 -14.48
C ILE A 43 -9.05 -3.96 -14.93
N GLU A 44 -8.89 -4.21 -16.24
CA GLU A 44 -7.62 -4.73 -16.76
C GLU A 44 -6.48 -3.73 -16.52
N GLU A 45 -6.66 -2.46 -16.83
CA GLU A 45 -5.67 -1.40 -16.56
C GLU A 45 -5.33 -1.30 -15.06
N ASN A 46 -6.33 -1.28 -14.20
CA ASN A 46 -6.12 -1.23 -12.75
C ASN A 46 -5.39 -2.48 -12.22
N MET A 47 -5.66 -3.65 -12.78
CA MET A 47 -4.97 -4.89 -12.41
C MET A 47 -3.50 -4.87 -12.84
N GLU A 48 -3.22 -4.38 -14.06
CA GLU A 48 -1.85 -4.20 -14.53
C GLU A 48 -1.09 -3.21 -13.64
N GLU A 49 -1.69 -2.07 -13.32
CA GLU A 49 -1.10 -1.09 -12.42
C GLU A 49 -0.89 -1.68 -11.00
N THR A 50 -1.84 -2.44 -10.49
CA THR A 50 -1.76 -3.04 -9.16
C THR A 50 -0.62 -4.05 -9.08
N VAL A 51 -0.46 -4.93 -10.06
CA VAL A 51 0.63 -5.93 -10.05
C VAL A 51 2.00 -5.26 -10.20
N LEU A 52 2.10 -4.21 -11.04
CA LEU A 52 3.32 -3.43 -11.18
C LEU A 52 3.68 -2.71 -9.87
N ARG A 53 2.72 -2.06 -9.24
CA ARG A 53 2.90 -1.38 -7.95
C ARG A 53 3.29 -2.36 -6.84
N THR A 54 2.65 -3.52 -6.79
CA THR A 54 2.99 -4.57 -5.80
C THR A 54 4.41 -5.08 -6.01
N ALA A 55 4.80 -5.30 -7.27
CA ALA A 55 6.16 -5.73 -7.60
C ALA A 55 7.20 -4.66 -7.23
N GLU A 56 6.91 -3.38 -7.50
CA GLU A 56 7.77 -2.27 -7.14
C GLU A 56 7.90 -2.07 -5.63
N GLN A 57 6.78 -2.13 -4.92
CA GLN A 57 6.79 -2.06 -3.46
C GLN A 57 7.59 -3.21 -2.84
N THR A 58 7.42 -4.42 -3.39
CA THR A 58 8.14 -5.60 -2.91
C THR A 58 9.63 -5.49 -3.20
N GLU A 59 10.01 -5.05 -4.40
CA GLU A 59 11.40 -4.80 -4.77
C GLU A 59 12.04 -3.75 -3.86
N ASN A 60 11.41 -2.59 -3.72
CA ASN A 60 11.92 -1.50 -2.91
C ASN A 60 12.08 -1.91 -1.43
N TYR A 61 11.11 -2.64 -0.90
CA TYR A 61 11.17 -3.09 0.48
C TYR A 61 12.26 -4.14 0.68
N LEU A 62 12.34 -5.13 -0.20
CA LEU A 62 13.34 -6.18 -0.14
C LEU A 62 14.75 -5.60 -0.36
N SER A 63 14.91 -4.73 -1.35
CA SER A 63 16.15 -4.00 -1.62
C SER A 63 16.60 -3.19 -0.42
N THR A 64 15.71 -2.38 0.17
CA THR A 64 16.03 -1.56 1.35
C THR A 64 16.41 -2.43 2.55
N ARG A 65 15.69 -3.53 2.76
CA ARG A 65 15.91 -4.41 3.90
C ARG A 65 17.23 -5.17 3.80
N VAL A 66 17.50 -5.73 2.61
CA VAL A 66 18.74 -6.47 2.35
C VAL A 66 19.95 -5.53 2.30
N SER A 67 19.80 -4.36 1.66
CA SER A 67 20.83 -3.31 1.67
C SER A 67 21.21 -2.90 3.11
N GLY A 68 20.21 -2.66 3.96
CA GLY A 68 20.48 -2.34 5.36
C GLY A 68 21.17 -3.47 6.13
N SER A 69 20.91 -4.73 5.78
CA SER A 69 21.64 -5.87 6.37
C SER A 69 23.09 -5.91 5.88
N ILE A 70 23.30 -5.70 4.59
CA ILE A 70 24.64 -5.64 3.98
C ILE A 70 25.45 -4.47 4.56
N GLU A 71 24.87 -3.28 4.64
CA GLU A 71 25.54 -2.13 5.21
C GLU A 71 25.99 -2.40 6.65
N ARG A 72 25.13 -2.97 7.47
CA ARG A 72 25.50 -3.37 8.84
C ARG A 72 26.65 -4.38 8.89
N LEU A 73 26.76 -5.26 7.89
CA LEU A 73 27.88 -6.20 7.76
C LEU A 73 29.18 -5.51 7.36
N LEU A 74 29.12 -4.55 6.45
CA LEU A 74 30.29 -3.76 6.05
C LEU A 74 30.86 -2.96 7.23
N TYR A 75 29.99 -2.39 8.05
CA TYR A 75 30.41 -1.68 9.29
C TYR A 75 30.90 -2.62 10.38
N PHE A 76 30.43 -3.87 10.40
CA PHE A 76 30.86 -4.85 11.40
C PHE A 76 32.39 -4.99 11.46
N LYS A 77 33.07 -4.99 10.32
CA LYS A 77 34.52 -5.03 10.27
C LYS A 77 35.18 -3.87 11.04
N ALA A 78 34.64 -2.67 10.89
CA ALA A 78 35.19 -1.46 11.52
C ALA A 78 34.83 -1.36 13.02
N GLU A 79 33.63 -1.74 13.39
CA GLU A 79 33.10 -1.59 14.76
C GLU A 79 33.54 -2.68 15.71
N SER A 80 33.72 -3.91 15.24
CA SER A 80 33.97 -5.09 16.07
C SER A 80 35.43 -5.25 16.51
N GLY A 81 36.30 -4.42 16.01
CA GLY A 81 37.76 -4.64 16.20
C GLY A 81 38.27 -5.91 15.52
N LEU A 82 37.49 -6.44 14.54
CA LEU A 82 37.76 -7.67 13.84
C LEU A 82 39.17 -7.71 13.24
N ASP A 83 39.61 -6.59 12.64
CA ASP A 83 40.93 -6.48 12.04
C ASP A 83 42.04 -6.66 13.10
N SER A 84 41.89 -6.09 14.28
CA SER A 84 42.89 -6.21 15.34
C SER A 84 42.92 -7.61 15.97
N ILE A 85 41.75 -8.22 16.16
CA ILE A 85 41.64 -9.59 16.69
C ILE A 85 42.27 -10.59 15.73
N LEU A 86 41.93 -10.50 14.44
CA LEU A 86 42.47 -11.38 13.43
C LEU A 86 43.92 -11.12 13.13
N ALA A 87 44.38 -9.87 13.10
CA ALA A 87 45.79 -9.54 12.93
C ALA A 87 46.66 -10.13 14.06
N ASN A 88 46.18 -10.06 15.30
CA ASN A 88 46.88 -10.67 16.45
C ASN A 88 46.91 -12.22 16.33
N TYR A 89 45.83 -12.83 15.88
CA TYR A 89 45.79 -14.26 15.63
C TYR A 89 46.71 -14.67 14.50
N PHE A 90 46.75 -13.94 13.40
CA PHE A 90 47.59 -14.24 12.22
C PHE A 90 49.08 -14.03 12.48
N ALA A 91 49.44 -13.23 13.49
CA ALA A 91 50.83 -13.01 13.90
C ALA A 91 51.46 -14.32 14.44
N ASN A 92 50.69 -15.15 15.15
CA ASN A 92 51.18 -16.42 15.70
C ASN A 92 50.00 -17.41 15.80
N PRO A 93 49.60 -18.06 14.68
CA PRO A 93 48.43 -18.94 14.64
C PRO A 93 48.71 -20.27 15.34
N ASN A 94 48.30 -20.36 16.59
CA ASN A 94 48.34 -21.58 17.40
C ASN A 94 47.02 -21.83 18.12
N ALA A 95 46.86 -22.99 18.76
CA ALA A 95 45.62 -23.35 19.44
C ALA A 95 45.19 -22.37 20.55
N ALA A 96 46.16 -21.81 21.30
CA ALA A 96 45.86 -20.85 22.34
C ALA A 96 45.39 -19.50 21.76
N ALA A 97 46.10 -18.99 20.74
CA ALA A 97 45.69 -17.78 20.01
C ALA A 97 44.33 -17.94 19.30
N TYR A 98 44.06 -19.14 18.74
CA TYR A 98 42.76 -19.47 18.18
C TYR A 98 41.65 -19.39 19.22
N SER A 99 41.85 -19.99 20.41
CA SER A 99 40.86 -19.93 21.50
C SER A 99 40.57 -18.51 21.96
N VAL A 100 41.61 -17.67 22.07
CA VAL A 100 41.44 -16.25 22.40
C VAL A 100 40.71 -15.48 21.32
N ALA A 101 41.08 -15.70 20.04
CA ALA A 101 40.40 -15.06 18.90
C ALA A 101 38.92 -15.49 18.83
N MET A 102 38.65 -16.78 19.02
CA MET A 102 37.28 -17.31 19.04
C MET A 102 36.45 -16.68 20.18
N SER A 103 36.99 -16.60 21.37
CA SER A 103 36.31 -15.95 22.51
C SER A 103 36.01 -14.48 22.24
N ASN A 104 36.95 -13.73 21.66
CA ASN A 104 36.79 -12.32 21.36
C ASN A 104 35.83 -12.06 20.16
N LEU A 105 35.72 -12.99 19.23
CA LEU A 105 34.85 -12.86 18.06
C LEU A 105 33.42 -13.37 18.31
N ALA A 106 33.22 -14.30 19.24
CA ALA A 106 31.93 -14.90 19.52
C ALA A 106 30.84 -13.87 19.86
N ALA A 107 31.13 -12.93 20.76
CA ALA A 107 30.17 -11.92 21.18
C ALA A 107 29.83 -10.90 20.06
N PRO A 108 30.79 -10.32 19.32
CA PRO A 108 30.50 -9.49 18.16
C PRO A 108 29.66 -10.20 17.09
N LEU A 109 30.00 -11.45 16.75
CA LEU A 109 29.25 -12.23 15.77
C LEU A 109 27.84 -12.53 16.26
N SER A 110 27.67 -12.93 17.52
CA SER A 110 26.36 -13.16 18.13
C SER A 110 25.51 -11.89 18.15
N THR A 111 26.08 -10.76 18.55
CA THR A 111 25.39 -9.46 18.55
C THR A 111 24.86 -9.12 17.15
N LYS A 112 25.67 -9.35 16.11
CA LYS A 112 25.29 -9.06 14.74
C LYS A 112 24.15 -9.96 14.27
N LYS A 113 24.21 -11.24 14.57
CA LYS A 113 23.14 -12.20 14.31
C LYS A 113 21.82 -11.81 14.98
N VAL A 114 21.88 -11.49 16.27
CA VAL A 114 20.68 -11.11 17.05
C VAL A 114 20.10 -9.76 16.59
N SER A 115 20.94 -8.82 16.16
CA SER A 115 20.50 -7.50 15.71
C SER A 115 19.79 -7.49 14.37
N ASP A 116 19.90 -8.56 13.59
CA ASP A 116 19.26 -8.66 12.26
C ASP A 116 18.59 -10.01 12.06
N SER A 117 17.27 -10.00 12.06
CA SER A 117 16.45 -11.21 11.88
C SER A 117 16.67 -11.94 10.55
N LEU A 118 17.17 -11.24 9.51
CA LEU A 118 17.49 -11.87 8.23
C LEU A 118 18.69 -12.80 8.33
N ILE A 119 19.59 -12.57 9.27
CA ILE A 119 20.82 -13.36 9.40
C ILE A 119 20.52 -14.57 10.28
N SER A 120 20.58 -15.76 9.70
CA SER A 120 20.41 -16.98 10.48
C SER A 120 21.71 -17.38 11.17
N ASP A 121 22.81 -17.34 10.44
CA ASP A 121 24.09 -17.81 10.95
C ASP A 121 25.25 -17.08 10.27
N LEU A 122 26.38 -16.97 10.98
CA LEU A 122 27.60 -16.33 10.53
C LEU A 122 28.78 -17.31 10.66
N TYR A 123 29.58 -17.41 9.62
CA TYR A 123 30.76 -18.24 9.58
C TYR A 123 31.91 -17.46 8.96
N LEU A 124 32.91 -17.14 9.75
CA LEU A 124 34.11 -16.45 9.30
C LEU A 124 35.20 -17.48 8.98
N TYR A 125 35.52 -17.58 7.72
CA TYR A 125 36.60 -18.42 7.22
C TYR A 125 37.89 -17.62 7.07
N THR A 126 38.99 -18.22 7.48
CA THR A 126 40.35 -17.73 7.25
C THR A 126 41.28 -18.90 6.94
N ASP A 127 42.42 -18.65 6.33
CA ASP A 127 43.42 -19.66 6.02
C ASP A 127 43.94 -20.46 7.24
N TYR A 128 43.72 -19.92 8.45
CA TYR A 128 44.24 -20.52 9.71
C TYR A 128 43.16 -21.10 10.60
N GLY A 129 41.92 -20.99 10.23
CA GLY A 129 40.79 -21.46 11.02
C GLY A 129 39.53 -20.72 10.75
N ALA A 130 38.45 -21.21 11.30
CA ALA A 130 37.13 -20.63 11.13
C ALA A 130 36.51 -20.25 12.49
N PHE A 131 35.70 -19.21 12.47
CA PHE A 131 35.09 -18.65 13.66
C PHE A 131 33.57 -18.56 13.48
N THR A 132 32.84 -18.83 14.55
CA THR A 132 31.38 -18.71 14.62
C THR A 132 31.01 -17.95 15.90
N ASP A 133 29.74 -17.61 16.04
CA ASP A 133 29.19 -17.03 17.25
C ASP A 133 29.10 -18.02 18.42
N GLY A 134 29.32 -19.32 18.15
CA GLY A 134 29.20 -20.38 19.16
C GLY A 134 27.77 -20.72 19.56
N SER A 135 26.76 -19.97 19.12
CA SER A 135 25.34 -20.18 19.48
C SER A 135 24.71 -21.31 18.67
N THR A 136 25.16 -21.52 17.44
CA THR A 136 24.68 -22.60 16.57
C THR A 136 25.77 -23.64 16.36
N LEU A 137 25.41 -24.91 16.55
CA LEU A 137 26.35 -26.01 16.37
C LEU A 137 26.62 -26.27 14.90
N LEU A 138 27.89 -26.49 14.56
CA LEU A 138 28.29 -26.95 13.24
C LEU A 138 27.76 -28.38 12.99
N THR A 139 27.60 -28.73 11.73
CA THR A 139 27.22 -30.08 11.31
C THR A 139 28.29 -31.09 11.75
N PRO A 140 27.94 -32.21 12.35
CA PRO A 140 28.94 -33.22 12.73
C PRO A 140 29.78 -33.69 11.56
N GLY A 141 31.10 -33.66 11.72
CA GLY A 141 32.04 -34.00 10.65
C GLY A 141 32.15 -32.95 9.56
N PHE A 142 31.67 -31.72 9.83
CA PHE A 142 31.76 -30.59 8.91
C PHE A 142 33.21 -30.35 8.47
N SER A 143 33.40 -30.23 7.16
CA SER A 143 34.59 -29.69 6.54
C SER A 143 34.14 -28.79 5.40
N LEU A 144 34.60 -27.54 5.40
CA LEU A 144 34.22 -26.56 4.40
C LEU A 144 34.53 -27.03 2.96
N GLU A 145 35.59 -27.76 2.79
CA GLU A 145 36.01 -28.33 1.48
C GLU A 145 35.04 -29.35 0.89
N LYS A 146 34.15 -29.91 1.72
CA LYS A 146 33.15 -30.91 1.32
C LYS A 146 31.79 -30.36 0.99
N VAL A 147 31.53 -29.08 1.29
CA VAL A 147 30.24 -28.44 1.00
C VAL A 147 30.23 -27.85 -0.40
N ALA A 148 29.07 -27.85 -1.03
CA ALA A 148 28.89 -27.30 -2.38
C ALA A 148 29.30 -25.81 -2.48
N LEU A 149 29.17 -25.05 -1.37
CA LEU A 149 29.59 -23.66 -1.28
C LEU A 149 31.11 -23.45 -1.48
N TRP A 150 31.93 -24.49 -1.30
CA TRP A 150 33.39 -24.35 -1.36
C TRP A 150 33.92 -23.87 -2.70
N SER A 151 33.33 -24.32 -3.81
CA SER A 151 33.68 -23.84 -5.15
C SER A 151 33.50 -22.35 -5.31
N GLU A 152 32.35 -21.82 -4.84
CA GLU A 152 32.05 -20.39 -4.89
C GLU A 152 32.97 -19.57 -3.97
N ILE A 153 33.30 -20.11 -2.79
CA ILE A 153 34.24 -19.49 -1.85
C ILE A 153 35.63 -19.37 -2.49
N ARG A 154 36.08 -20.43 -3.18
CA ARG A 154 37.44 -20.50 -3.75
C ARG A 154 37.59 -19.71 -5.04
N GLU A 155 36.60 -19.76 -5.92
CA GLU A 155 36.70 -19.24 -7.29
C GLU A 155 36.21 -17.77 -7.39
N GLY A 156 35.35 -17.31 -6.49
CA GLY A 156 34.81 -15.98 -6.51
C GLY A 156 35.85 -14.91 -6.15
N ASN A 157 35.83 -13.80 -6.90
CA ASN A 157 36.73 -12.65 -6.68
C ASN A 157 35.98 -11.38 -6.26
N SER A 158 34.65 -11.39 -6.25
CA SER A 158 33.83 -10.24 -5.87
C SER A 158 33.94 -9.96 -4.37
N PHE A 159 33.99 -8.68 -4.02
CA PHE A 159 34.00 -8.23 -2.64
C PHE A 159 32.77 -8.68 -1.83
N LEU A 160 31.62 -8.63 -2.50
CA LEU A 160 30.34 -9.12 -1.98
C LEU A 160 29.70 -9.99 -3.07
N GLU A 161 29.28 -11.19 -2.70
CA GLU A 161 28.71 -12.16 -3.64
C GLU A 161 27.52 -12.87 -2.99
N PHE A 162 26.39 -12.89 -3.69
CA PHE A 162 25.22 -13.66 -3.32
C PHE A 162 25.30 -15.03 -4.00
N CYS A 163 25.33 -16.08 -3.20
CA CYS A 163 25.32 -17.44 -3.71
C CYS A 163 23.90 -17.90 -4.04
N THR A 164 23.80 -19.07 -4.67
CA THR A 164 22.52 -19.71 -4.93
C THR A 164 21.87 -20.20 -3.64
N VAL A 165 20.53 -20.20 -3.63
CA VAL A 165 19.74 -20.73 -2.51
C VAL A 165 20.05 -22.21 -2.30
N ARG A 166 20.27 -22.58 -1.05
CA ARG A 166 20.61 -23.95 -0.69
C ARG A 166 20.20 -24.32 0.73
N ASN A 167 20.21 -25.61 1.02
CA ASN A 167 20.11 -26.07 2.40
C ASN A 167 21.46 -25.79 3.09
N ASP A 168 21.41 -25.26 4.29
CA ASP A 168 22.61 -24.97 5.06
C ASP A 168 23.33 -26.27 5.46
N GLU A 169 24.51 -26.48 4.87
CA GLU A 169 25.35 -27.64 5.14
C GLU A 169 26.38 -27.37 6.27
N ILE A 170 26.59 -26.08 6.59
CA ILE A 170 27.56 -25.64 7.59
C ILE A 170 27.05 -25.91 9.00
N PHE A 171 25.80 -25.49 9.25
CA PHE A 171 25.19 -25.56 10.56
C PHE A 171 24.17 -26.70 10.70
N ARG A 172 24.03 -27.21 11.90
CA ARG A 172 23.12 -28.32 12.22
C ARG A 172 21.64 -27.98 12.00
N SER A 173 21.32 -26.69 11.97
CA SER A 173 19.96 -26.19 11.75
C SER A 173 19.38 -26.60 10.39
N ARG A 174 20.23 -26.82 9.38
CA ARG A 174 19.86 -27.21 8.00
C ARG A 174 18.71 -26.36 7.43
N LYS A 175 18.75 -25.09 7.68
CA LYS A 175 17.76 -24.15 7.13
C LYS A 175 18.01 -23.93 5.63
N TRP A 176 16.96 -23.55 4.92
CA TRP A 176 17.13 -22.99 3.58
C TRP A 176 17.63 -21.57 3.69
N VAL A 177 18.76 -21.29 3.08
CA VAL A 177 19.45 -20.01 3.19
C VAL A 177 19.98 -19.55 1.84
N VAL A 178 20.20 -18.25 1.72
CA VAL A 178 21.03 -17.66 0.66
C VAL A 178 22.35 -17.24 1.32
N PRO A 179 23.45 -17.93 1.08
CA PRO A 179 24.75 -17.49 1.57
C PRO A 179 25.20 -16.24 0.84
N VAL A 180 25.70 -15.28 1.60
CA VAL A 180 26.33 -14.06 1.10
C VAL A 180 27.79 -14.09 1.53
N LEU A 181 28.68 -14.04 0.58
CA LEU A 181 30.13 -14.05 0.82
C LEU A 181 30.65 -12.62 0.85
N TYR A 182 31.14 -12.21 2.01
CA TYR A 182 31.83 -10.94 2.17
C TYR A 182 33.35 -11.21 2.28
N ARG A 183 34.09 -10.84 1.24
CA ARG A 183 35.54 -11.04 1.16
C ARG A 183 36.27 -9.77 1.58
N PHE A 184 37.18 -9.92 2.49
CA PHE A 184 38.02 -8.80 2.96
C PHE A 184 39.43 -9.29 3.29
N SER A 185 40.31 -8.34 3.48
CA SER A 185 41.70 -8.63 3.83
C SER A 185 42.05 -7.99 5.16
N VAL A 186 42.89 -8.67 5.94
CA VAL A 186 43.44 -8.19 7.20
C VAL A 186 44.95 -8.13 7.08
N SER A 187 45.54 -7.00 7.45
CA SER A 187 46.99 -6.79 7.48
C SER A 187 47.51 -7.05 8.88
N SER A 188 48.50 -7.92 9.03
CA SER A 188 49.21 -8.05 10.31
C SER A 188 50.29 -6.99 10.41
N ALA A 189 50.27 -6.21 11.49
CA ALA A 189 51.27 -5.16 11.76
C ALA A 189 52.71 -5.68 11.94
N GLN A 190 52.85 -7.00 12.20
CA GLN A 190 54.17 -7.63 12.43
C GLN A 190 54.80 -8.23 11.17
N VAL A 191 54.04 -8.40 10.10
CA VAL A 191 54.52 -8.93 8.82
C VAL A 191 54.11 -7.97 7.72
N TYR A 192 54.94 -7.00 7.43
CA TYR A 192 54.73 -5.90 6.48
C TYR A 192 54.40 -6.29 5.04
N SER A 193 54.30 -7.58 4.70
CA SER A 193 54.08 -8.05 3.30
C SER A 193 52.92 -9.03 3.10
N ALA A 194 52.20 -9.49 4.11
CA ALA A 194 51.21 -10.53 3.94
C ALA A 194 49.79 -10.05 4.32
N THR A 195 49.06 -9.58 3.37
CA THR A 195 47.57 -9.44 3.45
C THR A 195 46.94 -10.84 3.46
N ARG A 196 46.19 -11.17 4.49
CA ARG A 196 45.47 -12.43 4.60
C ARG A 196 44.01 -12.27 4.18
N LYS A 197 43.56 -13.15 3.34
CA LYS A 197 42.17 -13.16 2.88
C LYS A 197 41.26 -13.77 3.94
N CYS A 198 40.17 -13.09 4.24
CA CYS A 198 39.11 -13.55 5.12
C CYS A 198 37.80 -13.55 4.37
N ILE A 199 36.95 -14.50 4.64
CA ILE A 199 35.64 -14.61 4.02
C ILE A 199 34.61 -14.79 5.13
N LEU A 200 33.72 -13.82 5.26
CA LEU A 200 32.57 -13.94 6.14
C LEU A 200 31.40 -14.48 5.32
N VAL A 201 30.99 -15.68 5.63
CA VAL A 201 29.78 -16.31 5.10
C VAL A 201 28.61 -15.90 5.98
N VAL A 202 27.66 -15.26 5.38
CA VAL A 202 26.45 -14.77 6.05
C VAL A 202 25.25 -15.48 5.46
N ASN A 203 24.61 -16.32 6.23
CA ASN A 203 23.43 -17.05 5.80
C ASN A 203 22.18 -16.22 6.01
N LEU A 204 21.53 -15.79 4.92
CA LEU A 204 20.21 -15.15 4.97
C LEU A 204 19.12 -16.22 5.02
N ASP A 205 18.26 -16.16 6.02
CA ASP A 205 17.20 -17.13 6.24
C ASP A 205 16.04 -16.92 5.26
N CYS A 206 15.79 -17.90 4.39
CA CYS A 206 14.71 -17.85 3.40
C CYS A 206 13.32 -17.72 4.06
N LYS A 207 13.13 -18.28 5.28
CA LYS A 207 11.86 -18.12 6.02
C LYS A 207 11.65 -16.69 6.51
N GLU A 208 12.72 -16.04 6.95
CA GLU A 208 12.62 -14.63 7.34
C GLU A 208 12.36 -13.72 6.14
N ILE A 209 12.99 -14.01 4.99
CA ILE A 209 12.69 -13.33 3.72
C ILE A 209 11.21 -13.54 3.36
N GLN A 210 10.70 -14.75 3.50
CA GLN A 210 9.28 -15.06 3.28
C GLN A 210 8.38 -14.28 4.23
N ALA A 211 8.73 -14.23 5.52
CA ALA A 211 7.98 -13.50 6.52
C ALA A 211 7.94 -11.99 6.25
N LEU A 212 9.02 -11.42 5.73
CA LEU A 212 9.07 -10.03 5.30
C LEU A 212 8.11 -9.76 4.15
N ILE A 213 8.14 -10.61 3.12
CA ILE A 213 7.27 -10.46 1.93
C ILE A 213 5.80 -10.63 2.32
N ARG A 214 5.48 -11.59 3.20
CA ARG A 214 4.10 -11.77 3.71
C ARG A 214 3.52 -10.55 4.43
N LYS A 215 4.37 -9.68 4.99
CA LYS A 215 3.91 -8.43 5.62
C LYS A 215 3.46 -7.37 4.61
N ILE A 216 3.94 -7.47 3.38
CA ILE A 216 3.63 -6.51 2.31
C ILE A 216 2.43 -6.97 1.49
N VAL A 217 2.26 -8.29 1.35
CA VAL A 217 1.20 -8.91 0.56
C VAL A 217 0.04 -9.27 1.48
N PRO A 218 -0.97 -8.41 1.57
CA PRO A 218 -2.04 -8.59 2.55
C PRO A 218 -3.02 -9.71 2.21
N GLU A 219 -3.05 -10.26 0.98
CA GLU A 219 -4.14 -11.11 0.53
C GLU A 219 -3.71 -12.45 -0.09
N ALA A 220 -4.58 -13.45 0.11
CA ALA A 220 -4.45 -14.79 -0.46
C ALA A 220 -4.47 -14.84 -2.00
N GLU A 221 -4.76 -13.74 -2.67
CA GLU A 221 -4.96 -13.64 -4.11
C GLU A 221 -3.74 -13.07 -4.86
N SER A 222 -2.77 -12.50 -4.14
CA SER A 222 -1.46 -12.12 -4.68
C SER A 222 -0.44 -13.17 -4.33
N ALA A 223 0.38 -13.57 -5.28
CA ALA A 223 1.46 -14.52 -5.05
C ALA A 223 2.80 -13.90 -5.46
N ILE A 224 3.82 -14.12 -4.63
CA ILE A 224 5.16 -13.63 -4.90
C ILE A 224 6.13 -14.80 -4.85
N LEU A 225 6.93 -14.88 -5.88
CA LEU A 225 8.06 -15.79 -6.00
C LEU A 225 9.34 -14.97 -6.11
N VAL A 226 10.32 -15.27 -5.28
CA VAL A 226 11.66 -14.70 -5.38
C VAL A 226 12.60 -15.79 -5.85
N LEU A 227 13.32 -15.50 -6.92
CA LEU A 227 14.27 -16.41 -7.55
C LEU A 227 15.70 -15.88 -7.37
N ASP A 228 16.64 -16.77 -7.21
CA ASP A 228 18.06 -16.45 -7.30
C ASP A 228 18.53 -16.28 -8.76
N GLN A 229 19.82 -16.09 -8.95
CA GLN A 229 20.43 -15.90 -10.27
C GLN A 229 20.32 -17.12 -11.21
N GLU A 230 20.15 -18.32 -10.65
CA GLU A 230 19.99 -19.57 -11.40
C GLU A 230 18.52 -19.94 -11.62
N GLY A 231 17.61 -19.17 -11.04
CA GLY A 231 16.17 -19.43 -11.11
C GLY A 231 15.65 -20.36 -10.03
N ASN A 232 16.43 -20.65 -8.98
CA ASN A 232 15.97 -21.43 -7.85
C ASN A 232 15.14 -20.54 -6.90
N PRO A 233 14.09 -21.09 -6.25
CA PRO A 233 13.22 -20.32 -5.38
C PRO A 233 13.90 -19.97 -4.05
N VAL A 234 14.18 -18.71 -3.83
CA VAL A 234 14.58 -18.18 -2.53
C VAL A 234 13.41 -18.25 -1.57
N THR A 235 12.23 -17.86 -2.05
CA THR A 235 10.98 -17.98 -1.28
C THR A 235 9.75 -17.93 -2.18
N CYS A 236 8.70 -18.60 -1.73
CA CYS A 236 7.39 -18.60 -2.35
C CYS A 236 6.35 -18.11 -1.33
N VAL A 237 5.53 -17.18 -1.73
CA VAL A 237 4.40 -16.68 -0.91
C VAL A 237 3.11 -16.97 -1.67
N ASN A 238 2.23 -17.73 -1.05
CA ASN A 238 0.96 -18.23 -1.54
C ASN A 238 1.06 -19.36 -2.59
N ALA A 239 -0.03 -20.14 -2.69
CA ALA A 239 -0.08 -21.37 -3.49
C ALA A 239 0.19 -21.13 -4.98
N ALA A 240 -0.24 -20.01 -5.56
CA ALA A 240 0.00 -19.72 -6.97
C ALA A 240 1.50 -19.52 -7.29
N ALA A 241 2.32 -19.09 -6.32
CA ALA A 241 3.77 -19.03 -6.49
C ALA A 241 4.40 -20.43 -6.53
N GLU A 242 3.88 -21.36 -5.71
CA GLU A 242 4.32 -22.77 -5.72
C GLU A 242 3.90 -23.48 -7.01
N GLU A 243 2.70 -23.17 -7.52
CA GLU A 243 2.19 -23.70 -8.79
C GLU A 243 3.04 -23.19 -9.97
N LEU A 244 3.39 -21.90 -9.98
CA LEU A 244 4.24 -21.31 -11.01
C LEU A 244 5.59 -22.03 -11.12
N MET A 245 6.15 -22.51 -10.02
CA MET A 245 7.39 -23.27 -10.01
C MET A 245 7.28 -24.63 -10.74
N ARG A 246 6.08 -25.18 -10.87
CA ARG A 246 5.82 -26.42 -11.60
C ARG A 246 5.69 -26.21 -13.11
N GLU A 247 5.62 -24.95 -13.56
CA GLU A 247 5.44 -24.53 -14.94
C GLU A 247 6.68 -23.76 -15.45
N PRO A 248 7.80 -24.45 -15.73
CA PRO A 248 9.09 -23.79 -16.06
C PRO A 248 9.03 -22.94 -17.34
N GLU A 249 8.22 -23.32 -18.32
CA GLU A 249 8.07 -22.54 -19.55
C GLU A 249 7.39 -21.18 -19.26
N LEU A 250 6.38 -21.19 -18.41
CA LEU A 250 5.66 -19.98 -18.02
C LEU A 250 6.53 -19.06 -17.19
N LEU A 251 7.28 -19.64 -16.25
CA LEU A 251 8.23 -18.91 -15.43
C LEU A 251 9.32 -18.26 -16.29
N SER A 252 9.85 -18.99 -17.27
CA SER A 252 10.85 -18.48 -18.23
C SER A 252 10.28 -17.30 -19.04
N ARG A 253 9.04 -17.40 -19.52
CA ARG A 253 8.37 -16.31 -20.25
C ARG A 253 8.21 -15.06 -19.39
N LEU A 254 7.77 -15.21 -18.14
CA LEU A 254 7.61 -14.10 -17.20
C LEU A 254 8.94 -13.42 -16.89
N THR A 255 9.97 -14.20 -16.61
CA THR A 255 11.30 -13.65 -16.28
C THR A 255 11.97 -12.99 -17.48
N ALA A 256 11.70 -13.47 -18.71
CA ALA A 256 12.20 -12.86 -19.94
C ALA A 256 11.51 -11.53 -20.27
N ALA A 257 10.23 -11.38 -19.90
CA ALA A 257 9.41 -10.22 -20.27
C ALA A 257 9.72 -8.94 -19.46
N LYS A 258 10.61 -8.98 -18.50
CA LYS A 258 11.12 -7.88 -17.65
C LYS A 258 10.23 -6.63 -17.57
N ASN A 259 9.61 -6.39 -16.43
CA ASN A 259 8.75 -5.23 -16.17
C ASN A 259 7.49 -5.12 -17.07
N THR A 260 7.20 -6.12 -17.88
CA THR A 260 5.99 -6.17 -18.69
C THR A 260 5.00 -7.11 -18.02
N VAL A 261 3.76 -6.67 -17.89
CA VAL A 261 2.69 -7.49 -17.34
C VAL A 261 2.25 -8.50 -18.40
N LEU A 262 2.20 -9.76 -18.01
CA LEU A 262 1.70 -10.85 -18.84
C LEU A 262 0.44 -11.44 -18.23
N ASP A 263 -0.53 -11.70 -19.09
CA ASP A 263 -1.70 -12.49 -18.76
C ASP A 263 -1.32 -13.98 -18.79
N VAL A 264 -1.47 -14.64 -17.67
CA VAL A 264 -1.06 -16.03 -17.49
C VAL A 264 -2.18 -16.85 -16.84
N ARG A 265 -2.24 -18.14 -17.20
CA ARG A 265 -3.21 -19.07 -16.60
C ARG A 265 -2.47 -20.13 -15.81
N LEU A 266 -2.83 -20.26 -14.53
CA LEU A 266 -2.35 -21.27 -13.62
C LEU A 266 -3.54 -21.98 -12.99
N ASP A 267 -3.57 -23.28 -13.04
CA ASP A 267 -4.65 -24.13 -12.48
C ASP A 267 -6.06 -23.62 -12.89
N GLY A 268 -6.21 -23.28 -14.18
CA GLY A 268 -7.47 -22.75 -14.73
C GLY A 268 -7.87 -21.35 -14.29
N LYS A 269 -7.10 -20.69 -13.43
CA LYS A 269 -7.30 -19.30 -13.00
C LYS A 269 -6.42 -18.36 -13.82
N ARG A 270 -6.98 -17.17 -14.09
CA ARG A 270 -6.27 -16.09 -14.80
C ARG A 270 -5.52 -15.22 -13.79
N TYR A 271 -4.26 -14.96 -14.04
CA TYR A 271 -3.40 -14.08 -13.25
C TYR A 271 -2.74 -13.05 -14.16
N TYR A 272 -2.50 -11.88 -13.61
CA TYR A 272 -1.57 -10.89 -14.18
C TYR A 272 -0.23 -11.05 -13.48
N GLY A 273 0.81 -11.29 -14.27
CA GLY A 273 2.14 -11.58 -13.75
C GLY A 273 3.19 -10.61 -14.27
N VAL A 274 4.11 -10.19 -13.42
CA VAL A 274 5.27 -9.37 -13.79
C VAL A 274 6.52 -9.88 -13.09
N ALA A 275 7.64 -9.87 -13.80
CA ALA A 275 8.94 -10.14 -13.23
C ALA A 275 9.78 -8.87 -13.14
N ARG A 276 10.42 -8.66 -11.98
CA ARG A 276 11.28 -7.49 -11.72
C ARG A 276 12.57 -7.91 -11.03
N LYS A 277 13.70 -7.33 -11.45
CA LYS A 277 14.98 -7.56 -10.79
C LYS A 277 15.12 -6.69 -9.55
N VAL A 278 15.65 -7.25 -8.48
CA VAL A 278 15.98 -6.52 -7.26
C VAL A 278 17.28 -5.75 -7.47
N SER A 279 17.29 -4.48 -7.10
CA SER A 279 18.40 -3.56 -7.44
C SER A 279 19.71 -3.90 -6.73
N VAL A 280 19.65 -4.50 -5.53
CA VAL A 280 20.81 -4.72 -4.64
C VAL A 280 21.28 -6.18 -4.65
N THR A 281 20.46 -7.08 -5.16
CA THR A 281 20.75 -8.53 -5.19
C THR A 281 20.61 -9.06 -6.60
N PRO A 282 21.19 -10.22 -6.92
CA PRO A 282 20.97 -10.86 -8.21
C PRO A 282 19.60 -11.54 -8.35
N TRP A 283 18.67 -11.23 -7.44
CA TRP A 283 17.36 -11.87 -7.37
C TRP A 283 16.36 -11.30 -8.36
N THR A 284 15.41 -12.12 -8.74
CA THR A 284 14.26 -11.74 -9.55
C THR A 284 12.99 -12.01 -8.77
N ILE A 285 12.16 -11.00 -8.64
CA ILE A 285 10.82 -11.12 -8.03
C ILE A 285 9.83 -11.35 -9.16
N VAL A 286 8.98 -12.35 -9.01
CA VAL A 286 7.81 -12.56 -9.87
C VAL A 286 6.57 -12.37 -9.01
N CYS A 287 5.77 -11.38 -9.38
CA CYS A 287 4.49 -11.08 -8.73
C CYS A 287 3.36 -11.57 -9.62
N LEU A 288 2.39 -12.26 -9.02
CA LEU A 288 1.15 -12.70 -9.65
C LEU A 288 -0.03 -12.11 -8.88
N GLN A 289 -1.00 -11.58 -9.61
CA GLN A 289 -2.26 -11.10 -9.06
C GLN A 289 -3.42 -11.83 -9.73
N ALA A 290 -4.26 -12.48 -8.94
CA ALA A 290 -5.42 -13.19 -9.47
C ALA A 290 -6.48 -12.23 -10.02
N SER A 291 -7.00 -12.54 -11.20
CA SER A 291 -8.09 -11.75 -11.80
C SER A 291 -9.45 -11.95 -11.09
N THR A 292 -9.53 -12.88 -10.15
CA THR A 292 -10.77 -13.24 -9.43
C THR A 292 -11.24 -12.14 -8.48
N THR A 293 -10.32 -11.36 -7.90
CA THR A 293 -10.62 -10.24 -6.99
C THR A 293 -11.36 -9.14 -7.73
N ALA A 294 -10.78 -8.70 -8.84
CA ALA A 294 -11.40 -7.70 -9.70
C ALA A 294 -12.73 -8.19 -10.27
N ARG A 295 -12.85 -9.50 -10.59
CA ARG A 295 -14.13 -10.08 -11.02
C ARG A 295 -15.18 -10.14 -9.93
N LYS A 296 -14.83 -10.36 -8.67
CA LYS A 296 -15.79 -10.32 -7.54
C LYS A 296 -16.31 -8.91 -7.31
N GLU A 297 -15.42 -7.93 -7.29
CA GLU A 297 -15.82 -6.52 -7.21
C GLU A 297 -16.64 -6.10 -8.44
N SER A 298 -16.18 -6.45 -9.65
CA SER A 298 -16.91 -6.24 -10.90
C SER A 298 -18.28 -6.91 -10.90
N ARG A 299 -18.42 -8.10 -10.35
CA ARG A 299 -19.71 -8.80 -10.26
C ARG A 299 -20.68 -8.08 -9.32
N SER A 300 -20.19 -7.50 -8.24
CA SER A 300 -21.00 -6.65 -7.37
C SER A 300 -21.40 -5.35 -8.06
N TYR A 301 -20.49 -4.70 -8.79
CA TYR A 301 -20.81 -3.53 -9.63
C TYR A 301 -21.76 -3.88 -10.77
N LEU A 302 -21.57 -5.01 -11.46
CA LEU A 302 -22.50 -5.50 -12.49
C LEU A 302 -23.89 -5.82 -11.92
N GLN A 303 -23.97 -6.41 -10.73
CA GLN A 303 -25.24 -6.63 -10.04
C GLN A 303 -25.90 -5.31 -9.66
N LEU A 304 -25.13 -4.34 -9.17
CA LEU A 304 -25.64 -3.00 -8.85
C LEU A 304 -26.17 -2.30 -10.12
N LEU A 305 -25.41 -2.34 -11.20
CA LEU A 305 -25.80 -1.77 -12.51
C LEU A 305 -27.02 -2.48 -13.13
N LEU A 306 -27.14 -3.81 -12.96
CA LEU A 306 -28.31 -4.56 -13.39
C LEU A 306 -29.54 -4.18 -12.56
N VAL A 307 -29.37 -3.97 -11.25
CA VAL A 307 -30.46 -3.51 -10.36
C VAL A 307 -30.84 -2.07 -10.72
N GLU A 308 -29.89 -1.17 -10.90
CA GLU A 308 -30.14 0.21 -11.32
C GLU A 308 -30.77 0.28 -12.71
N GLY A 309 -30.23 -0.46 -13.67
CA GLY A 309 -30.80 -0.56 -15.02
C GLY A 309 -32.20 -1.17 -15.00
N GLY A 310 -32.43 -2.21 -14.23
CA GLY A 310 -33.73 -2.84 -14.03
C GLY A 310 -34.76 -1.93 -13.36
N THR A 311 -34.33 -1.18 -12.33
CA THR A 311 -35.20 -0.18 -11.67
C THR A 311 -35.53 0.99 -12.61
N LEU A 312 -34.57 1.45 -13.39
CA LEU A 312 -34.76 2.51 -14.38
C LEU A 312 -35.75 2.06 -15.47
N ILE A 313 -35.62 0.83 -15.97
CA ILE A 313 -36.59 0.24 -16.94
C ILE A 313 -37.97 0.12 -16.31
N MET A 314 -38.07 -0.37 -15.06
CA MET A 314 -39.36 -0.47 -14.36
C MET A 314 -40.01 0.90 -14.13
N VAL A 315 -39.23 1.86 -13.67
CA VAL A 315 -39.72 3.23 -13.43
C VAL A 315 -40.14 3.88 -14.75
N THR A 316 -39.33 3.77 -15.80
CA THR A 316 -39.68 4.29 -17.14
C THR A 316 -40.92 3.60 -17.72
N GLY A 317 -41.00 2.27 -17.59
CA GLY A 317 -42.17 1.50 -17.99
C GLY A 317 -43.41 1.87 -17.19
N MET A 318 -43.29 2.05 -15.89
CA MET A 318 -44.40 2.48 -15.02
C MET A 318 -44.85 3.91 -15.34
N VAL A 319 -43.88 4.83 -15.58
CA VAL A 319 -44.18 6.20 -16.00
C VAL A 319 -44.87 6.20 -17.38
N CYS A 320 -44.42 5.39 -18.33
CA CYS A 320 -45.10 5.22 -19.62
C CYS A 320 -46.52 4.67 -19.48
N LEU A 321 -46.73 3.66 -18.64
CA LEU A 321 -48.06 3.09 -18.37
C LEU A 321 -48.95 4.11 -17.63
N LEU A 322 -48.42 4.83 -16.67
CA LEU A 322 -49.17 5.88 -15.98
C LEU A 322 -49.50 7.05 -16.91
N MET A 323 -48.57 7.45 -17.78
CA MET A 323 -48.85 8.43 -18.82
C MET A 323 -49.93 7.93 -19.81
N LEU A 324 -49.80 6.70 -20.30
CA LEU A 324 -50.85 6.08 -21.14
C LEU A 324 -52.21 6.09 -20.42
N TYR A 325 -52.25 5.67 -19.18
CA TYR A 325 -53.47 5.70 -18.37
C TYR A 325 -53.99 7.13 -18.13
N TRP A 326 -53.09 8.06 -17.76
CA TRP A 326 -53.44 9.47 -17.49
C TRP A 326 -53.91 10.21 -18.76
N PHE A 327 -53.29 9.94 -19.90
CA PHE A 327 -53.69 10.56 -21.18
C PHE A 327 -54.92 9.88 -21.84
N THR A 328 -55.07 8.56 -21.68
CA THR A 328 -56.19 7.88 -22.29
C THR A 328 -57.47 7.91 -21.46
N ALA A 329 -57.38 8.01 -20.13
CA ALA A 329 -58.52 8.13 -19.25
C ALA A 329 -59.34 9.43 -19.50
N PRO A 330 -58.69 10.63 -19.51
CA PRO A 330 -59.40 11.89 -19.82
C PRO A 330 -59.86 11.97 -21.27
N LEU A 331 -59.12 11.35 -22.23
CA LEU A 331 -59.56 11.23 -23.62
C LEU A 331 -60.78 10.31 -23.78
N ARG A 332 -60.83 9.21 -22.99
CA ARG A 332 -61.99 8.33 -22.93
C ARG A 332 -63.20 9.03 -22.28
N GLU A 333 -62.98 9.79 -21.20
CA GLU A 333 -64.05 10.59 -20.58
C GLU A 333 -64.53 11.68 -21.54
N LEU A 334 -63.60 12.31 -22.27
CA LEU A 334 -63.91 13.33 -23.25
C LEU A 334 -64.59 12.76 -24.52
N ILE A 335 -64.26 11.53 -24.91
CA ILE A 335 -64.95 10.81 -26.00
C ILE A 335 -66.32 10.30 -25.54
N ASN A 336 -66.47 9.96 -24.25
CA ASN A 336 -67.75 9.50 -23.67
C ASN A 336 -68.64 10.66 -23.19
N CYS A 337 -68.09 11.87 -23.03
CA CYS A 337 -68.92 13.06 -22.84
C CYS A 337 -69.51 13.53 -24.16
N GLN A 338 -70.74 13.17 -24.38
CA GLN A 338 -71.53 13.46 -25.60
C GLN A 338 -71.59 14.93 -26.02
N ASN A 339 -71.07 15.88 -25.19
CA ASN A 339 -71.28 17.30 -25.42
C ASN A 339 -70.10 18.10 -25.99
N VAL A 340 -68.87 17.56 -26.07
CA VAL A 340 -67.73 18.42 -26.49
C VAL A 340 -66.84 17.81 -27.56
N ARG A 341 -66.93 16.51 -27.84
CA ARG A 341 -65.87 15.83 -28.62
C ARG A 341 -66.32 15.03 -29.83
N GLN A 342 -67.56 15.02 -30.16
CA GLN A 342 -68.00 14.63 -31.53
C GLN A 342 -67.49 15.61 -32.59
N GLU A 343 -67.04 16.78 -32.20
CA GLU A 343 -66.57 17.84 -33.08
C GLU A 343 -65.16 17.66 -33.59
N PHE A 344 -64.31 16.80 -32.97
CA PHE A 344 -62.94 16.51 -33.47
C PHE A 344 -62.95 15.61 -34.69
N CYS A 345 -64.03 15.02 -35.03
CA CYS A 345 -64.25 14.21 -36.24
C CYS A 345 -65.19 14.91 -37.24
N TYR A 346 -65.20 16.26 -37.25
CA TYR A 346 -66.02 17.03 -38.16
C TYR A 346 -65.34 17.16 -39.52
N GLU A 347 -65.97 16.56 -40.56
CA GLU A 347 -65.48 16.62 -41.94
C GLU A 347 -65.99 17.85 -42.72
N GLY A 348 -66.36 18.93 -42.00
CA GLY A 348 -66.75 20.24 -42.55
C GLY A 348 -65.59 21.14 -42.92
N ASN A 349 -65.84 22.07 -43.87
CA ASN A 349 -64.88 23.08 -44.26
C ASN A 349 -65.11 24.42 -43.56
N ASP A 350 -65.63 24.39 -42.30
CA ASP A 350 -66.05 25.53 -41.51
C ASP A 350 -65.03 25.84 -40.37
N GLU A 351 -65.34 26.87 -39.55
CA GLU A 351 -64.48 27.35 -38.48
C GLU A 351 -64.16 26.24 -37.44
N ILE A 352 -65.01 25.21 -37.31
CA ILE A 352 -64.80 24.07 -36.40
C ILE A 352 -63.68 23.18 -36.92
N ALA A 353 -63.58 22.97 -38.23
CA ALA A 353 -62.46 22.25 -38.84
C ALA A 353 -61.15 23.02 -38.65
N LEU A 354 -61.21 24.39 -38.71
CA LEU A 354 -60.07 25.24 -38.46
C LEU A 354 -59.62 25.18 -36.98
N LEU A 355 -60.62 25.20 -36.06
CA LEU A 355 -60.37 25.07 -34.61
C LEU A 355 -59.77 23.70 -34.27
N THR A 356 -60.29 22.63 -34.84
CA THR A 356 -59.77 21.27 -34.73
C THR A 356 -58.33 21.18 -35.23
N LYS A 357 -58.08 21.81 -36.38
CA LYS A 357 -56.76 21.86 -36.98
C LYS A 357 -55.78 22.69 -36.14
N SER A 358 -56.25 23.83 -35.62
CA SER A 358 -55.45 24.72 -34.73
C SER A 358 -55.16 24.06 -33.38
N TYR A 359 -56.13 23.37 -32.79
CA TYR A 359 -55.97 22.61 -31.56
C TYR A 359 -54.99 21.45 -31.74
N ASN A 360 -55.13 20.67 -32.82
CA ASN A 360 -54.18 19.60 -33.13
C ASN A 360 -52.78 20.15 -33.44
N GLN A 361 -52.68 21.34 -34.06
CA GLN A 361 -51.40 21.99 -34.31
C GLN A 361 -50.78 22.53 -33.00
N MET A 362 -51.62 23.11 -32.11
CA MET A 362 -51.17 23.53 -30.79
C MET A 362 -50.73 22.36 -29.90
N LEU A 363 -51.46 21.23 -29.97
CA LEU A 363 -51.05 19.99 -29.28
C LEU A 363 -49.73 19.42 -29.81
N ARG A 364 -49.54 19.42 -31.15
CA ARG A 364 -48.25 19.01 -31.75
C ARG A 364 -47.12 19.97 -31.32
N SER A 365 -47.37 21.27 -31.36
CA SER A 365 -46.41 22.30 -30.96
C SER A 365 -46.04 22.17 -29.47
N SER A 366 -47.01 21.88 -28.60
CA SER A 366 -46.79 21.66 -27.18
C SER A 366 -45.98 20.38 -26.90
N ASN A 367 -46.25 19.30 -27.64
CA ASN A 367 -45.48 18.05 -27.48
C ASN A 367 -44.04 18.20 -27.96
N GLU A 368 -43.82 18.91 -29.07
CA GLU A 368 -42.45 19.22 -29.51
C GLU A 368 -41.69 20.10 -28.53
N MET A 369 -42.38 21.06 -27.85
CA MET A 369 -41.76 21.87 -26.77
C MET A 369 -41.36 21.00 -25.57
N LEU A 370 -42.23 20.08 -25.14
CA LEU A 370 -41.96 19.18 -24.01
C LEU A 370 -40.79 18.24 -24.27
N ASP A 371 -40.68 17.74 -25.51
CA ASP A 371 -39.56 16.88 -25.88
C ASP A 371 -38.23 17.67 -25.95
N ARG A 372 -38.27 18.92 -26.41
CA ARG A 372 -37.09 19.84 -26.36
C ARG A 372 -36.69 20.17 -24.92
N GLU A 373 -37.65 20.45 -24.06
CA GLU A 373 -37.38 20.77 -22.63
C GLU A 373 -36.78 19.55 -21.92
N LYS A 374 -37.27 18.34 -22.17
CA LYS A 374 -36.72 17.08 -21.65
C LYS A 374 -35.30 16.80 -22.17
N GLN A 375 -35.05 17.08 -23.45
CA GLN A 375 -33.71 16.96 -24.01
C GLN A 375 -32.72 17.97 -23.41
N TYR A 376 -33.18 19.20 -23.17
CA TYR A 376 -32.36 20.20 -22.50
C TYR A 376 -32.07 19.85 -21.04
N SER A 377 -33.07 19.35 -20.31
CA SER A 377 -32.89 18.90 -18.91
C SER A 377 -31.92 17.73 -18.81
N HIS A 378 -32.07 16.72 -19.68
CA HIS A 378 -31.16 15.57 -19.73
C HIS A 378 -29.72 15.96 -20.09
N GLN A 379 -29.56 16.85 -21.06
CA GLN A 379 -28.22 17.38 -21.43
C GLN A 379 -27.60 18.22 -20.30
N LEU A 380 -28.42 18.88 -19.50
CA LEU A 380 -27.95 19.67 -18.36
C LEU A 380 -27.48 18.77 -17.20
N GLU A 381 -28.22 17.70 -16.93
CA GLU A 381 -27.83 16.69 -15.92
C GLU A 381 -26.53 15.99 -16.29
N GLU A 382 -26.41 15.49 -17.53
CA GLU A 382 -25.18 14.83 -18.01
C GLU A 382 -23.96 15.78 -17.94
N LYS A 383 -24.16 17.06 -18.28
CA LYS A 383 -23.07 18.05 -18.20
C LYS A 383 -22.67 18.36 -16.74
N ASN A 384 -23.65 18.44 -15.84
CA ASN A 384 -23.38 18.69 -14.42
C ASN A 384 -22.62 17.53 -13.78
N ASP A 385 -23.02 16.29 -14.04
CA ASP A 385 -22.33 15.09 -13.55
C ASP A 385 -20.88 15.01 -14.07
N ALA A 386 -20.68 15.33 -15.36
CA ALA A 386 -19.34 15.36 -15.94
C ALA A 386 -18.44 16.45 -15.34
N ILE A 387 -19.02 17.62 -15.03
CA ILE A 387 -18.28 18.73 -14.38
C ILE A 387 -17.91 18.36 -12.94
N GLU A 388 -18.83 17.80 -12.18
CA GLU A 388 -18.59 17.38 -10.79
C GLU A 388 -17.50 16.28 -10.71
N LEU A 389 -17.57 15.29 -11.60
CA LEU A 389 -16.54 14.26 -11.70
C LEU A 389 -15.17 14.85 -12.04
N LYS A 390 -15.12 15.79 -12.99
CA LYS A 390 -13.88 16.46 -13.39
C LYS A 390 -13.29 17.30 -12.25
N GLN A 391 -14.13 17.97 -11.46
CA GLN A 391 -13.67 18.75 -10.31
C GLN A 391 -13.13 17.84 -9.18
N ARG A 392 -13.79 16.71 -8.90
CA ARG A 392 -13.33 15.73 -7.90
C ARG A 392 -11.99 15.12 -8.31
N LEU A 393 -11.84 14.74 -9.58
CA LEU A 393 -10.59 14.18 -10.11
C LEU A 393 -9.45 15.22 -10.07
N LYS A 394 -9.74 16.46 -10.43
CA LYS A 394 -8.75 17.55 -10.37
C LYS A 394 -8.29 17.81 -8.93
N ARG A 395 -9.22 17.91 -7.99
CA ARG A 395 -8.90 18.14 -6.57
C ARG A 395 -8.09 16.99 -5.96
N ARG A 396 -8.40 15.75 -6.38
CA ARG A 396 -7.64 14.57 -5.95
C ARG A 396 -6.23 14.52 -6.54
N ALA A 397 -6.09 14.90 -7.80
CA ALA A 397 -4.79 15.01 -8.46
C ALA A 397 -3.93 16.14 -7.87
N GLU A 398 -4.51 17.28 -7.56
CA GLU A 398 -3.83 18.41 -6.91
C GLU A 398 -3.34 18.04 -5.51
N LEU A 399 -4.17 17.35 -4.71
CA LEU A 399 -3.78 16.85 -3.39
C LEU A 399 -2.67 15.79 -3.47
N GLN A 400 -2.74 14.89 -4.44
CA GLN A 400 -1.70 13.88 -4.66
C GLN A 400 -0.38 14.53 -5.13
N ALA A 401 -0.45 15.53 -5.99
CA ALA A 401 0.73 16.26 -6.46
C ALA A 401 1.42 17.04 -5.33
N LEU A 402 0.65 17.68 -4.46
CA LEU A 402 1.15 18.36 -3.26
C LEU A 402 1.82 17.38 -2.27
N GLN A 403 1.22 16.23 -2.04
CA GLN A 403 1.79 15.19 -1.17
C GLN A 403 3.03 14.51 -1.76
N ALA A 404 3.14 14.46 -3.10
CA ALA A 404 4.29 13.87 -3.79
C ALA A 404 5.54 14.77 -3.79
N GLN A 405 5.40 16.08 -3.49
CA GLN A 405 6.53 17.01 -3.44
C GLN A 405 7.48 16.75 -2.26
N ILE A 406 6.99 16.07 -1.22
CA ILE A 406 7.86 15.63 -0.12
C ILE A 406 8.35 14.23 -0.49
N ASN A 407 9.60 14.09 -0.87
CA ASN A 407 10.23 12.78 -1.07
C ASN A 407 10.68 12.22 0.31
N PRO A 408 9.91 11.32 0.93
CA PRO A 408 10.24 10.82 2.27
C PRO A 408 11.58 10.06 2.28
N HIS A 409 11.90 9.40 1.16
CA HIS A 409 13.12 8.63 1.02
C HIS A 409 14.38 9.52 0.99
N PHE A 410 14.30 10.66 0.31
CA PHE A 410 15.38 11.64 0.34
C PHE A 410 15.59 12.20 1.75
N LEU A 411 14.48 12.47 2.47
CA LEU A 411 14.56 12.97 3.84
C LEU A 411 15.25 11.95 4.77
N TYR A 412 14.85 10.69 4.69
CA TYR A 412 15.46 9.64 5.53
C TYR A 412 16.94 9.44 5.22
N ASN A 413 17.30 9.34 3.94
CA ASN A 413 18.70 9.16 3.54
C ASN A 413 19.57 10.34 3.97
N THR A 414 19.02 11.55 3.94
CA THR A 414 19.71 12.74 4.40
C THR A 414 19.92 12.70 5.90
N LEU A 415 18.88 12.34 6.66
CA LEU A 415 18.98 12.22 8.12
C LEU A 415 19.95 11.12 8.53
N ASP A 416 19.89 9.95 7.89
CA ASP A 416 20.84 8.87 8.14
C ASP A 416 22.29 9.30 7.83
N SER A 417 22.51 10.01 6.74
CA SER A 417 23.83 10.53 6.40
C SER A 417 24.37 11.54 7.43
N ILE A 418 23.49 12.37 7.98
CA ILE A 418 23.84 13.33 9.05
C ILE A 418 24.16 12.57 10.34
N ARG A 419 23.36 11.58 10.71
CA ARG A 419 23.57 10.73 11.88
C ARG A 419 24.94 10.08 11.84
N TRP A 420 25.30 9.48 10.72
CA TRP A 420 26.59 8.81 10.56
C TRP A 420 27.78 9.76 10.67
N LYS A 421 27.63 10.98 10.12
CA LYS A 421 28.67 12.00 10.29
C LYS A 421 28.77 12.45 11.74
N ALA A 422 27.67 12.53 12.46
CA ALA A 422 27.65 12.86 13.87
C ALA A 422 28.31 11.75 14.71
N GLU A 423 28.03 10.50 14.44
CA GLU A 423 28.66 9.33 15.06
C GLU A 423 30.16 9.29 14.78
N ALA A 424 30.56 9.51 13.53
CA ALA A 424 31.97 9.57 13.14
C ALA A 424 32.76 10.73 13.79
N ALA A 425 32.05 11.81 14.13
CA ALA A 425 32.62 12.97 14.82
C ALA A 425 32.56 12.83 16.35
N GLY A 426 32.06 11.72 16.91
CA GLY A 426 31.90 11.52 18.34
C GLY A 426 30.82 12.39 18.99
N ALA A 427 29.93 12.97 18.18
CA ALA A 427 28.84 13.82 18.63
C ALA A 427 27.58 12.99 18.91
N GLU A 428 27.56 12.32 20.06
CA GLU A 428 26.47 11.41 20.44
C GLU A 428 25.12 12.11 20.55
N ASP A 429 25.10 13.31 21.07
CA ASP A 429 23.91 14.16 21.20
C ASP A 429 23.29 14.50 19.85
N ILE A 430 24.12 14.87 18.86
CA ILE A 430 23.66 15.14 17.50
C ILE A 430 23.16 13.86 16.85
N SER A 431 23.86 12.75 17.02
CA SER A 431 23.43 11.46 16.47
C SER A 431 22.08 11.03 17.04
N GLN A 432 21.87 11.19 18.35
CA GLN A 432 20.59 10.89 18.99
C GLN A 432 19.49 11.80 18.48
N MET A 433 19.73 13.10 18.37
CA MET A 433 18.75 14.07 17.84
C MET A 433 18.31 13.70 16.41
N VAL A 434 19.25 13.34 15.54
CA VAL A 434 18.94 12.96 14.17
C VAL A 434 18.18 11.64 14.11
N ARG A 435 18.45 10.70 15.01
CA ARG A 435 17.70 9.45 15.14
C ARG A 435 16.24 9.71 15.51
N ASP A 436 16.01 10.57 16.49
CA ASP A 436 14.66 10.92 16.92
C ASP A 436 13.92 11.67 15.83
N LEU A 437 14.60 12.56 15.11
CA LEU A 437 14.04 13.28 13.96
C LEU A 437 13.66 12.33 12.82
N ALA A 438 14.48 11.32 12.54
CA ALA A 438 14.18 10.31 11.53
C ALA A 438 12.96 9.47 11.95
N ASN A 439 12.85 9.08 13.21
CA ASN A 439 11.69 8.36 13.74
C ASN A 439 10.42 9.19 13.70
N PHE A 440 10.51 10.47 14.07
CA PHE A 440 9.43 11.43 13.97
C PHE A 440 8.89 11.54 12.55
N PHE A 441 9.74 11.76 11.56
CA PHE A 441 9.32 11.83 10.16
C PHE A 441 8.79 10.49 9.62
N ARG A 442 9.36 9.36 10.05
CA ARG A 442 8.95 8.02 9.59
C ARG A 442 7.48 7.74 9.92
N ILE A 443 7.06 8.10 11.12
CA ILE A 443 5.67 7.93 11.53
C ILE A 443 4.82 9.05 10.93
N GLY A 444 5.28 10.30 10.97
CA GLY A 444 4.56 11.46 10.44
C GLY A 444 4.25 11.37 8.94
N LEU A 445 5.22 10.94 8.13
CA LEU A 445 5.10 10.85 6.67
C LEU A 445 4.62 9.47 6.15
N SER A 446 4.30 8.52 7.03
CA SER A 446 3.79 7.21 6.64
C SER A 446 2.48 7.37 5.87
N ARG A 447 2.52 7.09 4.54
CA ARG A 447 1.42 7.29 3.61
C ARG A 447 0.21 6.43 3.97
N GLY A 448 -0.96 7.03 4.13
CA GLY A 448 -2.27 6.41 3.95
C GLY A 448 -2.90 5.72 5.15
N ARG A 449 -2.29 5.72 6.33
CA ARG A 449 -2.95 5.21 7.54
C ARG A 449 -3.32 6.37 8.46
N GLU A 450 -4.59 6.66 8.55
CA GLU A 450 -5.12 7.65 9.51
C GLU A 450 -5.21 7.07 10.92
N ILE A 451 -5.28 5.74 11.03
CA ILE A 451 -5.40 5.02 12.30
C ILE A 451 -4.16 4.14 12.49
N ILE A 452 -3.47 4.30 13.60
CA ILE A 452 -2.25 3.59 13.96
C ILE A 452 -2.34 3.00 15.37
N PRO A 453 -1.54 1.96 15.71
CA PRO A 453 -1.42 1.51 17.09
C PRO A 453 -0.96 2.64 18.01
N LEU A 454 -1.52 2.70 19.21
CA LEU A 454 -1.15 3.72 20.19
C LEU A 454 0.35 3.68 20.52
N GLU A 455 0.99 2.52 20.47
CA GLU A 455 2.44 2.39 20.63
C GLU A 455 3.21 3.23 19.60
N GLN A 456 2.75 3.28 18.35
CA GLN A 456 3.38 4.09 17.31
C GLN A 456 3.17 5.58 17.56
N GLU A 457 2.01 5.97 18.01
CA GLU A 457 1.72 7.36 18.38
C GLU A 457 2.58 7.80 19.59
N ILE A 458 2.75 6.90 20.57
CA ILE A 458 3.65 7.12 21.71
C ILE A 458 5.11 7.26 21.22
N CYS A 459 5.55 6.40 20.31
CA CYS A 459 6.90 6.49 19.76
C CYS A 459 7.10 7.82 19.02
N HIS A 460 6.09 8.25 18.26
CA HIS A 460 6.12 9.52 17.54
C HIS A 460 6.22 10.72 18.46
N VAL A 461 5.36 10.79 19.47
CA VAL A 461 5.38 11.91 20.41
C VAL A 461 6.64 11.89 21.29
N ARG A 462 7.15 10.71 21.63
CA ARG A 462 8.42 10.56 22.35
C ARG A 462 9.56 11.16 21.55
N SER A 463 9.72 10.77 20.28
CA SER A 463 10.75 11.32 19.40
C SER A 463 10.66 12.85 19.29
N TYR A 464 9.43 13.37 19.20
CA TYR A 464 9.20 14.81 19.22
C TYR A 464 9.66 15.45 20.54
N LEU A 465 9.30 14.86 21.68
CA LEU A 465 9.63 15.39 23.01
C LEU A 465 11.13 15.27 23.30
N ASP A 466 11.80 14.22 22.82
CA ASP A 466 13.25 14.07 22.95
C ASP A 466 13.99 15.16 22.17
N ILE A 467 13.55 15.45 20.95
CA ILE A 467 14.09 16.57 20.15
C ILE A 467 13.86 17.90 20.87
N GLN A 468 12.69 18.13 21.41
CA GLN A 468 12.39 19.37 22.13
C GLN A 468 13.16 19.46 23.46
N LYS A 469 13.34 18.36 24.16
CA LYS A 469 14.14 18.29 25.38
C LYS A 469 15.62 18.62 25.11
N MET A 470 16.19 18.13 24.03
CA MET A 470 17.54 18.53 23.61
C MET A 470 17.62 20.02 23.27
N ARG A 471 16.58 20.58 22.67
CA ARG A 471 16.52 22.00 22.30
C ARG A 471 16.39 22.93 23.52
N TYR A 472 15.55 22.53 24.47
CA TYR A 472 15.25 23.38 25.65
C TYR A 472 16.09 23.04 26.90
N GLY A 473 16.86 21.92 26.83
CA GLY A 473 17.74 21.48 27.92
C GLY A 473 16.97 21.20 29.21
N ASP A 474 17.53 21.65 30.32
CA ASP A 474 16.95 21.44 31.65
C ASP A 474 15.59 22.14 31.88
N ARG A 475 15.16 22.98 30.95
CA ARG A 475 13.85 23.69 31.04
C ARG A 475 12.65 22.82 30.69
N LEU A 476 12.87 21.73 29.97
CA LEU A 476 11.77 20.80 29.56
C LEU A 476 12.07 19.39 30.07
N ASP A 477 11.12 18.84 30.79
CA ASP A 477 11.11 17.42 31.10
C ASP A 477 9.77 16.81 30.73
N TYR A 478 9.74 15.48 30.55
CA TYR A 478 8.50 14.80 30.24
C TYR A 478 8.47 13.38 30.80
N GLN A 479 7.28 12.87 31.03
CA GLN A 479 7.02 11.49 31.43
C GLN A 479 5.86 10.93 30.63
N ILE A 480 6.02 9.73 30.12
CA ILE A 480 4.96 8.99 29.43
C ILE A 480 4.65 7.75 30.28
N ARG A 481 3.46 7.72 30.87
CA ARG A 481 2.98 6.65 31.76
C ARG A 481 1.72 6.07 31.17
N ILE A 482 1.86 5.10 30.28
CA ILE A 482 0.76 4.45 29.59
C ILE A 482 0.86 2.94 29.87
N PRO A 483 -0.22 2.30 30.35
CA PRO A 483 -0.26 0.85 30.59
C PRO A 483 0.05 0.05 29.31
N GLU A 484 0.74 -1.05 29.45
CA GLU A 484 1.16 -1.90 28.31
C GLU A 484 -0.03 -2.46 27.54
N GLU A 485 -1.14 -2.71 28.23
CA GLU A 485 -2.37 -3.23 27.64
C GLU A 485 -2.96 -2.25 26.63
N LEU A 486 -2.90 -0.94 26.92
CA LEU A 486 -3.46 0.11 26.08
C LEU A 486 -2.60 0.40 24.84
N LYS A 487 -1.31 0.14 24.87
CA LYS A 487 -0.40 0.42 23.76
C LYS A 487 -0.76 -0.30 22.45
N LYS A 488 -1.45 -1.44 22.55
CA LYS A 488 -1.91 -2.25 21.41
C LYS A 488 -3.19 -1.74 20.77
N LEU A 489 -3.90 -0.85 21.44
CA LEU A 489 -5.11 -0.23 20.91
C LEU A 489 -4.79 0.73 19.78
N TYR A 490 -5.79 1.05 18.98
CA TYR A 490 -5.64 1.92 17.83
C TYR A 490 -6.15 3.32 18.12
N THR A 491 -5.45 4.31 17.61
CA THR A 491 -5.80 5.73 17.74
C THR A 491 -5.62 6.46 16.40
N VAL A 492 -6.16 7.66 16.32
CA VAL A 492 -5.91 8.55 15.18
C VAL A 492 -4.46 9.02 15.23
N LYS A 493 -3.80 8.98 14.08
CA LYS A 493 -2.43 9.44 13.90
C LYS A 493 -2.30 10.93 14.17
N LEU A 494 -1.21 11.34 14.80
CA LEU A 494 -0.88 12.72 15.16
C LEU A 494 -1.90 13.36 16.13
N LEU A 495 -2.48 12.53 17.02
CA LEU A 495 -3.43 13.00 18.03
C LEU A 495 -2.72 13.63 19.24
N ILE A 496 -1.65 12.98 19.74
CA ILE A 496 -0.96 13.42 20.97
C ILE A 496 0.01 14.56 20.67
N GLN A 497 0.65 14.57 19.50
CA GLN A 497 1.65 15.57 19.15
C GLN A 497 1.13 17.02 19.24
N PRO A 498 -0.01 17.40 18.65
CA PRO A 498 -0.50 18.78 18.76
C PRO A 498 -0.76 19.22 20.20
N LEU A 499 -1.19 18.29 21.06
CA LEU A 499 -1.39 18.59 22.49
C LEU A 499 -0.06 18.81 23.21
N ALA A 500 0.94 17.96 22.94
CA ALA A 500 2.29 18.15 23.47
C ALA A 500 2.96 19.43 22.93
N GLU A 501 2.69 19.77 21.68
CA GLU A 501 3.13 21.02 21.05
C GLU A 501 2.55 22.25 21.77
N ASN A 502 1.26 22.24 22.02
CA ASN A 502 0.57 23.30 22.76
C ASN A 502 1.12 23.43 24.18
N SER A 503 1.37 22.32 24.88
CA SER A 503 1.98 22.33 26.20
C SER A 503 3.37 22.97 26.20
N ILE A 504 4.19 22.69 25.18
CA ILE A 504 5.51 23.31 25.05
C ILE A 504 5.42 24.78 24.72
N TYR A 505 4.66 25.15 23.68
CA TYR A 505 4.66 26.54 23.19
C TYR A 505 3.93 27.49 24.09
N HIS A 506 2.79 27.10 24.65
CA HIS A 506 1.95 27.96 25.47
C HIS A 506 2.09 27.73 26.97
N GLY A 507 2.47 26.50 27.37
CA GLY A 507 2.63 26.17 28.78
C GLY A 507 4.04 26.47 29.31
N ILE A 508 5.06 25.93 28.64
CA ILE A 508 6.43 25.86 29.20
C ILE A 508 7.34 26.96 28.65
N LYS A 509 7.28 27.24 27.34
CA LYS A 509 8.19 28.19 26.69
C LYS A 509 8.09 29.61 27.25
N GLU A 510 6.88 30.02 27.59
CA GLU A 510 6.60 31.36 28.16
C GLU A 510 6.80 31.42 29.67
N SER A 511 7.08 30.27 30.32
CA SER A 511 7.38 30.17 31.74
C SER A 511 8.89 30.27 32.00
N ASP A 512 9.28 31.02 33.02
CA ASP A 512 10.69 31.11 33.46
C ASP A 512 11.13 29.90 34.33
N ARG A 513 10.27 28.92 34.50
CA ARG A 513 10.51 27.73 35.34
C ARG A 513 10.70 26.49 34.46
N LYS A 514 11.35 25.47 35.03
CA LYS A 514 11.39 24.13 34.44
C LYS A 514 9.94 23.61 34.37
N GLY A 515 9.53 23.16 33.18
CA GLY A 515 8.22 22.59 32.98
C GLY A 515 8.29 21.09 32.66
N THR A 516 7.28 20.38 33.08
CA THR A 516 7.15 18.94 32.89
C THR A 516 5.85 18.60 32.18
N ILE A 517 5.96 17.79 31.13
CA ILE A 517 4.79 17.26 30.43
C ILE A 517 4.58 15.81 30.88
N LEU A 518 3.38 15.51 31.33
CA LEU A 518 2.95 14.17 31.71
C LEU A 518 1.90 13.66 30.72
N ILE A 519 2.21 12.58 30.03
CA ILE A 519 1.29 11.90 29.12
C ILE A 519 0.83 10.62 29.80
N THR A 520 -0.46 10.46 29.94
CA THR A 520 -1.08 9.29 30.57
C THR A 520 -2.24 8.77 29.71
N ALA A 521 -2.58 7.51 29.91
CA ALA A 521 -3.77 6.90 29.37
C ALA A 521 -4.46 6.07 30.44
N GLY A 522 -5.77 5.94 30.34
CA GLY A 522 -6.55 5.09 31.21
C GLY A 522 -7.80 4.55 30.50
N GLU A 523 -8.39 3.52 31.07
CA GLU A 523 -9.62 2.93 30.56
C GLU A 523 -10.83 3.76 30.99
N GLU A 524 -11.81 3.84 30.10
CA GLU A 524 -13.08 4.49 30.31
C GLU A 524 -14.21 3.62 29.74
N PRO A 525 -15.45 3.69 30.27
CA PRO A 525 -16.56 2.94 29.72
C PRO A 525 -16.78 3.20 28.23
N GLY A 526 -16.49 2.19 27.40
CA GLY A 526 -16.61 2.27 25.94
C GLY A 526 -15.34 2.68 25.18
N GLY A 527 -14.19 2.84 25.86
CA GLY A 527 -12.92 3.16 25.20
C GLY A 527 -11.77 3.40 26.17
N PHE A 528 -10.91 4.28 25.77
CA PHE A 528 -9.80 4.76 26.60
C PHE A 528 -9.62 6.26 26.38
N TYR A 529 -9.09 6.95 27.37
CA TYR A 529 -8.73 8.35 27.26
C TYR A 529 -7.19 8.50 27.20
N LEU A 530 -6.78 9.55 26.51
CA LEU A 530 -5.41 10.04 26.49
C LEU A 530 -5.40 11.43 27.16
N CYS A 531 -4.47 11.63 28.06
CA CYS A 531 -4.34 12.90 28.76
C CYS A 531 -2.90 13.41 28.61
N VAL A 532 -2.77 14.64 28.15
CA VAL A 532 -1.52 15.41 28.15
C VAL A 532 -1.69 16.52 29.16
N ARG A 533 -0.84 16.54 30.17
CA ARG A 533 -0.85 17.54 31.25
C ARG A 533 0.54 18.18 31.35
N ASP A 534 0.55 19.47 31.45
CA ASP A 534 1.76 20.24 31.76
C ASP A 534 1.59 21.01 33.09
N ASP A 535 2.69 21.44 33.65
CA ASP A 535 2.78 22.29 34.82
C ASP A 535 3.17 23.73 34.45
N GLY A 536 2.82 24.15 33.21
CA GLY A 536 3.10 25.46 32.65
C GLY A 536 2.23 26.59 33.21
N LEU A 537 2.06 27.64 32.41
CA LEU A 537 1.30 28.85 32.81
C LEU A 537 -0.22 28.61 32.89
N GLY A 538 -0.71 27.53 32.28
CA GLY A 538 -2.13 27.21 32.20
C GLY A 538 -2.91 28.13 31.25
N ILE A 539 -4.23 27.97 31.24
CA ILE A 539 -5.15 28.67 30.36
C ILE A 539 -6.04 29.59 31.21
N SER A 540 -6.27 30.82 30.74
CA SER A 540 -7.17 31.76 31.44
C SER A 540 -8.59 31.20 31.51
N GLN A 541 -9.31 31.56 32.57
CA GLN A 541 -10.69 31.09 32.79
C GLN A 541 -11.64 31.48 31.63
N GLU A 542 -11.40 32.63 31.00
CA GLU A 542 -12.14 33.10 29.85
C GLU A 542 -11.91 32.21 28.63
N THR A 543 -10.65 31.93 28.30
CA THR A 543 -10.27 31.05 27.17
C THR A 543 -10.76 29.63 27.39
N LEU A 544 -10.69 29.10 28.63
CA LEU A 544 -11.17 27.78 28.98
C LEU A 544 -12.69 27.65 28.78
N THR A 545 -13.44 28.72 29.08
CA THR A 545 -14.89 28.72 28.89
C THR A 545 -15.26 28.67 27.41
N ILE A 546 -14.54 29.41 26.57
CA ILE A 546 -14.73 29.42 25.10
C ILE A 546 -14.40 28.04 24.53
N LEU A 547 -13.24 27.48 24.86
CA LEU A 547 -12.78 26.15 24.42
C LEU A 547 -13.80 25.06 24.78
N ASN A 548 -14.30 25.07 26.01
CA ASN A 548 -15.30 24.10 26.44
C ASN A 548 -16.66 24.26 25.72
N ALA A 549 -17.01 25.47 25.32
CA ALA A 549 -18.21 25.71 24.53
C ALA A 549 -18.08 25.22 23.09
N ASP A 550 -16.92 25.41 22.47
CA ASP A 550 -16.63 24.97 21.12
C ASP A 550 -16.50 23.43 21.02
N LEU A 551 -15.84 22.80 21.98
CA LEU A 551 -15.77 21.33 22.08
C LEU A 551 -17.16 20.68 22.22
N LYS A 552 -18.07 21.31 22.97
CA LYS A 552 -19.47 20.83 23.09
C LYS A 552 -20.29 21.00 21.81
N ARG A 553 -19.93 21.95 20.96
CA ARG A 553 -20.56 22.17 19.63
C ARG A 553 -20.02 21.28 18.53
N GLY A 554 -18.93 20.57 18.79
CA GLY A 554 -18.28 19.70 17.81
C GLY A 554 -17.54 20.47 16.71
N VAL A 555 -17.11 21.69 17.01
CA VAL A 555 -16.27 22.53 16.11
C VAL A 555 -14.82 22.41 16.52
#